data_7501ef80a60aea3734639e0184999bdd
#
_entry.id   7501ef80a60aea3734639e0184999bdd
#
_cell.length_a   1.000
_cell.length_b   1.000
_cell.length_c   1.000
_cell.angle_alpha   90.00
_cell.angle_beta   90.00
_cell.angle_gamma   90.00
#
_symmetry.space_group_name_H-M   'P 1'
#
loop_
_entity.id
_entity.type
_entity.pdbx_description
1 polymer ?
#
loop_
_entity_poly.entity_id
_entity_poly.type
_entity_poly.pdbx_seq_one_letter_code
_entity_poly.pdbx_strand_id
1 'polypeptide(L)'
;ESWLVNDVLEVICVIDQTDTTCLRIARQYPVRVIPTDVPGKRDALRRGWEAARTPLVALVDSDTIWAEDVAVRVCEPFADPKVGGVGTRQNVAAPSTVWEHLNDMYLDYRYFDEIASQTVVGRAVSCLSGRTAVYRRSLLLRHTERFLNETFMGVPCMSGDDKRLTTLILEGGHRTVLQRSARVWSTFPRDGRTFFRQRLRWSRNTWRSDLRALGSRWLWRRHRFLAFSMLDKAASSFTLLVAPAYMAMAVAARHWHVVQLLALWWLVSRSAKLLPHLERRPSHLVTMVPIFIVMSFAMAVVKIAALLTIRKQRWLTRDVEVSATSKQVVRTAELAAASEARAS
;
A
#
# COMPACT_ATOMS: atom_id res chain seq x y z
N GLU A 1 -6.26 -2.06 21.16
CA GLU A 1 -5.60 -1.56 22.40
C GLU A 1 -4.53 -0.52 22.08
N SER A 2 -3.56 -0.77 21.17
CA SER A 2 -2.46 0.16 20.89
C SER A 2 -2.91 1.57 20.44
N TRP A 3 -4.09 1.71 19.86
CA TRP A 3 -4.63 3.02 19.47
C TRP A 3 -5.20 3.79 20.66
N LEU A 4 -5.72 3.06 21.68
CA LEU A 4 -6.36 3.65 22.85
C LEU A 4 -5.36 4.21 23.88
N VAL A 5 -4.09 3.79 23.81
CA VAL A 5 -3.02 4.37 24.66
C VAL A 5 -2.42 5.63 24.03
N ASN A 6 -2.75 5.93 22.78
CA ASN A 6 -2.39 7.19 22.14
C ASN A 6 -3.42 8.27 22.48
N ASP A 7 -2.99 9.50 22.56
CA ASP A 7 -3.86 10.67 22.86
C ASP A 7 -4.72 11.01 21.64
N VAL A 8 -5.80 10.23 21.44
CA VAL A 8 -6.79 10.42 20.38
C VAL A 8 -8.16 10.73 20.98
N LEU A 9 -8.91 11.64 20.35
CA LEU A 9 -10.23 12.03 20.87
C LEU A 9 -11.22 10.85 20.88
N GLU A 10 -11.24 10.08 19.80
CA GLU A 10 -12.09 8.88 19.67
C GLU A 10 -11.48 7.87 18.70
N VAL A 11 -11.81 6.61 18.90
CA VAL A 11 -11.58 5.52 17.94
C VAL A 11 -12.93 5.10 17.36
N ILE A 12 -13.08 5.18 16.03
CA ILE A 12 -14.29 4.80 15.31
C ILE A 12 -14.04 3.49 14.56
N CYS A 13 -14.80 2.46 14.89
CA CYS A 13 -14.78 1.17 14.21
C CYS A 13 -16.00 1.01 13.31
N VAL A 14 -15.81 1.07 11.99
CA VAL A 14 -16.87 0.78 11.02
C VAL A 14 -16.80 -0.70 10.66
N ILE A 15 -17.82 -1.46 11.01
CA ILE A 15 -17.82 -2.93 10.96
C ILE A 15 -19.01 -3.41 10.14
N ASP A 16 -18.78 -4.39 9.26
CA ASP A 16 -19.88 -5.05 8.52
C ASP A 16 -20.86 -5.68 9.51
N GLN A 17 -22.15 -5.37 9.36
CA GLN A 17 -23.20 -5.86 10.28
C GLN A 17 -23.28 -7.39 10.31
N THR A 18 -22.80 -8.08 9.28
CA THR A 18 -22.77 -9.55 9.25
C THR A 18 -21.60 -10.13 10.05
N ASP A 19 -20.57 -9.31 10.39
CA ASP A 19 -19.46 -9.74 11.24
C ASP A 19 -19.80 -9.55 12.73
N THR A 20 -20.69 -10.43 13.22
CA THR A 20 -21.17 -10.40 14.61
C THR A 20 -20.05 -10.61 15.63
N THR A 21 -18.99 -11.31 15.25
CA THR A 21 -17.81 -11.54 16.10
C THR A 21 -17.03 -10.25 16.31
N CYS A 22 -16.70 -9.53 15.24
CA CYS A 22 -16.01 -8.23 15.36
C CYS A 22 -16.87 -7.19 16.07
N LEU A 23 -18.19 -7.17 15.83
CA LEU A 23 -19.12 -6.27 16.54
C LEU A 23 -19.12 -6.55 18.06
N ARG A 24 -19.17 -7.82 18.47
CA ARG A 24 -19.14 -8.22 19.87
C ARG A 24 -17.82 -7.84 20.54
N ILE A 25 -16.70 -8.07 19.86
CA ILE A 25 -15.38 -7.71 20.40
C ILE A 25 -15.23 -6.20 20.52
N ALA A 26 -15.56 -5.43 19.49
CA ALA A 26 -15.41 -3.99 19.48
C ALA A 26 -16.21 -3.29 20.60
N ARG A 27 -17.39 -3.82 20.94
CA ARG A 27 -18.23 -3.31 22.04
C ARG A 27 -17.63 -3.47 23.44
N GLN A 28 -16.58 -4.27 23.58
CA GLN A 28 -15.86 -4.45 24.86
C GLN A 28 -14.82 -3.35 25.13
N TYR A 29 -14.58 -2.48 24.14
CA TYR A 29 -13.59 -1.41 24.22
C TYR A 29 -14.27 -0.03 24.18
N PRO A 30 -13.62 1.02 24.70
CA PRO A 30 -14.13 2.38 24.63
C PRO A 30 -13.97 2.97 23.22
N VAL A 31 -14.64 2.33 22.23
CA VAL A 31 -14.63 2.74 20.83
C VAL A 31 -16.05 2.98 20.33
N ARG A 32 -16.19 3.90 19.40
CA ARG A 32 -17.47 4.14 18.73
C ARG A 32 -17.66 3.15 17.59
N VAL A 33 -18.63 2.27 17.71
CA VAL A 33 -18.96 1.26 16.69
C VAL A 33 -20.04 1.79 15.76
N ILE A 34 -19.80 1.72 14.45
CA ILE A 34 -20.75 2.05 13.39
C ILE A 34 -20.97 0.80 12.54
N PRO A 35 -22.11 0.11 12.64
CA PRO A 35 -22.41 -1.00 11.76
C PRO A 35 -22.67 -0.50 10.32
N THR A 36 -22.25 -1.28 9.31
CA THR A 36 -22.55 -1.00 7.90
C THR A 36 -23.10 -2.23 7.20
N ASP A 37 -24.09 -2.03 6.35
CA ASP A 37 -24.68 -3.02 5.46
C ASP A 37 -24.02 -3.03 4.08
N VAL A 38 -23.28 -1.97 3.74
CA VAL A 38 -22.59 -1.83 2.45
C VAL A 38 -21.26 -2.55 2.48
N PRO A 39 -21.04 -3.57 1.63
CA PRO A 39 -19.77 -4.28 1.57
C PRO A 39 -18.68 -3.41 0.97
N GLY A 40 -17.47 -3.56 1.50
CA GLY A 40 -16.28 -2.93 0.95
C GLY A 40 -15.68 -1.82 1.81
N LYS A 41 -14.35 -1.68 1.70
CA LYS A 41 -13.55 -0.79 2.56
C LYS A 41 -13.84 0.69 2.29
N ARG A 42 -14.15 1.07 1.05
CA ARG A 42 -14.32 2.49 0.68
C ARG A 42 -15.52 3.13 1.39
N ASP A 43 -16.65 2.44 1.45
CA ASP A 43 -17.84 2.94 2.18
C ASP A 43 -17.55 2.99 3.69
N ALA A 44 -16.92 1.97 4.24
CA ALA A 44 -16.53 1.96 5.64
C ALA A 44 -15.63 3.15 6.01
N LEU A 45 -14.61 3.45 5.18
CA LEU A 45 -13.76 4.63 5.36
C LEU A 45 -14.57 5.93 5.30
N ARG A 46 -15.47 6.07 4.31
CA ARG A 46 -16.37 7.23 4.18
C ARG A 46 -17.19 7.45 5.46
N ARG A 47 -17.89 6.42 5.92
CA ARG A 47 -18.69 6.49 7.15
C ARG A 47 -17.85 6.91 8.36
N GLY A 48 -16.62 6.40 8.44
CA GLY A 48 -15.67 6.77 9.50
C GLY A 48 -15.32 8.24 9.50
N TRP A 49 -14.87 8.81 8.38
CA TRP A 49 -14.49 10.24 8.35
C TRP A 49 -15.67 11.21 8.38
N GLU A 50 -16.85 10.81 7.91
CA GLU A 50 -18.07 11.61 8.06
C GLU A 50 -18.50 11.69 9.53
N ALA A 51 -18.39 10.59 10.27
CA ALA A 51 -18.73 10.50 11.69
C ALA A 51 -17.71 11.19 12.60
N ALA A 52 -16.44 11.30 12.18
CA ALA A 52 -15.39 11.95 12.95
C ALA A 52 -15.67 13.44 13.16
N ARG A 53 -15.28 13.98 14.32
CA ARG A 53 -15.52 15.39 14.71
C ARG A 53 -14.26 16.25 14.73
N THR A 54 -13.09 15.63 14.55
CA THR A 54 -11.79 16.29 14.59
C THR A 54 -11.37 16.84 13.23
N PRO A 55 -10.51 17.88 13.18
CA PRO A 55 -9.94 18.41 11.94
C PRO A 55 -9.05 17.40 11.21
N LEU A 56 -8.40 16.48 11.93
CA LEU A 56 -7.54 15.43 11.42
C LEU A 56 -8.18 14.07 11.66
N VAL A 57 -8.09 13.19 10.68
CA VAL A 57 -8.60 11.81 10.75
C VAL A 57 -7.50 10.83 10.35
N ALA A 58 -7.21 9.89 11.23
CA ALA A 58 -6.35 8.75 10.94
C ALA A 58 -7.19 7.62 10.34
N LEU A 59 -6.83 7.18 9.15
CA LEU A 59 -7.37 5.97 8.53
C LEU A 59 -6.41 4.82 8.82
N VAL A 60 -6.90 3.78 9.49
CA VAL A 60 -6.07 2.71 10.04
C VAL A 60 -6.63 1.34 9.65
N ASP A 61 -5.77 0.46 9.13
CA ASP A 61 -6.13 -0.95 8.91
C ASP A 61 -6.24 -1.70 10.26
N SER A 62 -7.18 -2.61 10.39
CA SER A 62 -7.52 -3.31 11.64
C SER A 62 -6.38 -4.18 12.20
N ASP A 63 -5.39 -4.53 11.37
CA ASP A 63 -4.21 -5.33 11.74
C ASP A 63 -2.98 -4.49 12.10
N THR A 64 -3.16 -3.18 12.37
CA THR A 64 -2.06 -2.25 12.63
C THR A 64 -1.90 -1.96 14.11
N ILE A 65 -0.66 -2.06 14.58
CA ILE A 65 -0.23 -1.75 15.95
C ILE A 65 0.53 -0.42 15.93
N TRP A 66 0.18 0.51 16.78
CA TRP A 66 0.83 1.80 16.93
C TRP A 66 1.86 1.81 18.06
N ALA A 67 2.96 2.55 17.88
CA ALA A 67 3.78 3.00 19.00
C ALA A 67 2.99 4.01 19.87
N GLU A 68 3.42 4.23 21.11
CA GLU A 68 2.70 5.06 22.08
C GLU A 68 2.61 6.54 21.72
N ASP A 69 3.50 7.03 20.83
CA ASP A 69 3.60 8.43 20.44
C ASP A 69 3.12 8.72 19.00
N VAL A 70 2.50 7.75 18.32
CA VAL A 70 2.11 7.88 16.90
C VAL A 70 1.16 9.05 16.70
N ALA A 71 0.13 9.21 17.55
CA ALA A 71 -0.86 10.28 17.42
C ALA A 71 -0.22 11.67 17.45
N VAL A 72 0.70 11.89 18.37
CA VAL A 72 1.44 13.16 18.48
C VAL A 72 2.33 13.38 17.26
N ARG A 73 3.14 12.38 16.90
CA ARG A 73 4.08 12.48 15.77
C ARG A 73 3.41 12.74 14.43
N VAL A 74 2.29 12.10 14.15
CA VAL A 74 1.60 12.29 12.86
C VAL A 74 0.92 13.65 12.75
N CYS A 75 0.68 14.34 13.86
CA CYS A 75 0.11 15.67 13.86
C CYS A 75 1.15 16.78 13.56
N GLU A 76 2.42 16.58 13.92
CA GLU A 76 3.49 17.57 13.74
C GLU A 76 3.56 18.19 12.33
N PRO A 77 3.54 17.40 11.22
CA PRO A 77 3.65 17.97 9.87
C PRO A 77 2.45 18.84 9.46
N PHE A 78 1.30 18.71 10.12
CA PHE A 78 0.12 19.52 9.82
C PHE A 78 0.21 20.97 10.31
N ALA A 79 1.27 21.35 11.02
CA ALA A 79 1.62 22.75 11.27
C ALA A 79 1.81 23.52 9.93
N ASP A 80 2.29 22.85 8.86
CA ASP A 80 2.24 23.41 7.49
C ASP A 80 0.81 23.25 6.91
N PRO A 81 0.09 24.36 6.65
CA PRO A 81 -1.27 24.27 6.06
C PRO A 81 -1.30 23.64 4.66
N LYS A 82 -0.16 23.55 3.97
CA LYS A 82 -0.04 22.88 2.67
C LYS A 82 -0.01 21.35 2.79
N VAL A 83 0.25 20.80 3.96
CA VAL A 83 0.22 19.35 4.20
C VAL A 83 -1.22 18.89 4.33
N GLY A 84 -1.66 18.04 3.40
CA GLY A 84 -3.00 17.46 3.38
C GLY A 84 -3.05 16.01 3.85
N GLY A 85 -1.90 15.31 3.86
CA GLY A 85 -1.81 13.93 4.30
C GLY A 85 -0.42 13.55 4.83
N VAL A 86 -0.40 12.72 5.86
CA VAL A 86 0.81 12.23 6.53
C VAL A 86 0.77 10.72 6.64
N GLY A 87 1.82 10.04 6.20
CA GLY A 87 2.00 8.60 6.37
C GLY A 87 2.97 8.27 7.49
N THR A 88 2.95 7.03 7.93
CA THR A 88 3.79 6.49 9.01
C THR A 88 4.84 5.53 8.46
N ARG A 89 5.93 5.35 9.20
CA ARG A 89 6.92 4.30 8.93
C ARG A 89 6.39 2.96 9.45
N GLN A 90 6.39 1.97 8.58
CA GLN A 90 5.83 0.65 8.87
C GLN A 90 6.91 -0.42 8.87
N ASN A 91 6.74 -1.40 9.76
CA ASN A 91 7.51 -2.63 9.79
C ASN A 91 6.56 -3.83 10.03
N VAL A 92 7.08 -5.04 9.83
CA VAL A 92 6.36 -6.28 10.15
C VAL A 92 6.38 -6.50 11.65
N ALA A 93 5.23 -6.85 12.23
CA ALA A 93 5.15 -7.24 13.64
C ALA A 93 5.78 -8.61 13.85
N ALA A 94 6.87 -8.69 14.62
CA ALA A 94 7.54 -9.93 15.03
C ALA A 94 7.74 -10.95 13.88
N PRO A 95 8.49 -10.62 12.80
CA PRO A 95 8.65 -11.51 11.66
C PRO A 95 9.35 -12.81 12.05
N SER A 96 8.78 -13.96 11.67
CA SER A 96 9.23 -15.30 12.01
C SER A 96 9.46 -16.22 10.79
N THR A 97 8.82 -15.92 9.66
CA THR A 97 8.97 -16.68 8.41
C THR A 97 9.81 -15.92 7.39
N VAL A 98 10.37 -16.62 6.41
CA VAL A 98 11.11 -16.02 5.28
C VAL A 98 10.26 -14.95 4.58
N TRP A 99 8.96 -15.19 4.42
CA TRP A 99 8.04 -14.27 3.76
C TRP A 99 7.80 -12.98 4.55
N GLU A 100 7.69 -13.09 5.87
CA GLU A 100 7.60 -11.94 6.77
C GLU A 100 8.90 -11.14 6.80
N HIS A 101 10.05 -11.81 6.85
CA HIS A 101 11.36 -11.16 6.74
C HIS A 101 11.55 -10.45 5.39
N LEU A 102 11.15 -11.07 4.28
CA LEU A 102 11.16 -10.42 2.96
C LEU A 102 10.26 -9.17 2.93
N ASN A 103 9.07 -9.24 3.54
CA ASN A 103 8.19 -8.07 3.63
C ASN A 103 8.85 -6.95 4.44
N ASP A 104 9.48 -7.26 5.59
CA ASP A 104 10.18 -6.27 6.43
C ASP A 104 11.34 -5.60 5.67
N MET A 105 12.11 -6.39 4.90
CA MET A 105 13.16 -5.86 4.00
C MET A 105 12.60 -4.92 2.93
N TYR A 106 11.50 -5.31 2.27
CA TYR A 106 10.83 -4.44 1.28
C TYR A 106 10.29 -3.15 1.90
N LEU A 107 9.82 -3.17 3.14
CA LEU A 107 9.36 -1.99 3.85
C LEU A 107 10.54 -1.06 4.18
N ASP A 108 11.62 -1.58 4.75
CA ASP A 108 12.81 -0.79 5.03
C ASP A 108 13.39 -0.16 3.76
N TYR A 109 13.56 -0.95 2.68
CA TYR A 109 13.98 -0.43 1.38
C TYR A 109 13.07 0.71 0.91
N ARG A 110 11.74 0.51 0.96
CA ARG A 110 10.76 1.50 0.52
C ARG A 110 10.82 2.79 1.34
N TYR A 111 10.91 2.70 2.66
CA TYR A 111 10.88 3.88 3.54
C TYR A 111 12.22 4.62 3.60
N PHE A 112 13.32 3.98 3.29
CA PHE A 112 14.64 4.62 3.27
C PHE A 112 15.05 5.15 1.90
N ASP A 113 14.62 4.54 0.81
CA ASP A 113 14.97 4.94 -0.56
C ASP A 113 13.81 5.71 -1.22
N GLU A 114 12.76 5.01 -1.63
CA GLU A 114 11.68 5.55 -2.45
C GLU A 114 10.89 6.67 -1.74
N ILE A 115 10.32 6.36 -0.58
CA ILE A 115 9.44 7.30 0.13
C ILE A 115 10.23 8.44 0.78
N ALA A 116 11.46 8.18 1.23
CA ALA A 116 12.31 9.22 1.79
C ALA A 116 12.66 10.27 0.74
N SER A 117 13.11 9.87 -0.45
CA SER A 117 13.42 10.78 -1.55
C SER A 117 12.18 11.55 -2.02
N GLN A 118 11.03 10.91 -2.14
CA GLN A 118 9.75 11.54 -2.46
C GLN A 118 9.35 12.60 -1.42
N THR A 119 9.60 12.35 -0.13
CA THR A 119 9.29 13.30 0.94
C THR A 119 10.24 14.49 0.92
N VAL A 120 11.55 14.25 0.89
CA VAL A 120 12.56 15.30 1.03
C VAL A 120 12.67 16.14 -0.23
N VAL A 121 12.84 15.50 -1.39
CA VAL A 121 13.05 16.18 -2.66
C VAL A 121 11.72 16.57 -3.31
N GLY A 122 10.80 15.61 -3.41
CA GLY A 122 9.52 15.78 -4.10
C GLY A 122 8.47 16.51 -3.31
N ARG A 123 8.58 16.56 -1.99
CA ARG A 123 7.55 17.04 -1.06
C ARG A 123 6.15 16.47 -1.36
N ALA A 124 6.14 15.25 -1.92
CA ALA A 124 4.96 14.56 -2.38
C ALA A 124 5.24 13.05 -2.38
N VAL A 125 4.59 12.32 -1.49
CA VAL A 125 4.65 10.86 -1.42
C VAL A 125 3.56 10.27 -2.31
N SER A 126 3.92 9.30 -3.15
CA SER A 126 2.99 8.69 -4.13
C SER A 126 1.88 7.85 -3.51
N CYS A 127 2.07 7.38 -2.29
CA CYS A 127 1.11 6.54 -1.58
C CYS A 127 1.36 6.59 -0.07
N LEU A 128 0.41 7.16 0.65
CA LEU A 128 0.30 7.03 2.10
C LEU A 128 -0.42 5.72 2.39
N SER A 129 0.25 4.78 3.02
CA SER A 129 -0.29 3.43 3.20
C SER A 129 -1.52 3.40 4.10
N GLY A 130 -2.52 2.60 3.73
CA GLY A 130 -3.75 2.39 4.49
C GLY A 130 -3.57 1.79 5.89
N ARG A 131 -2.36 1.30 6.24
CA ARG A 131 -2.09 0.85 7.59
C ARG A 131 -2.18 1.97 8.61
N THR A 132 -1.62 3.12 8.29
CA THR A 132 -1.92 4.37 9.00
C THR A 132 -1.59 5.55 8.09
N ALA A 133 -2.58 6.30 7.73
CA ALA A 133 -2.44 7.56 7.03
C ALA A 133 -3.41 8.58 7.63
N VAL A 134 -2.89 9.76 7.97
CA VAL A 134 -3.67 10.85 8.56
C VAL A 134 -3.93 11.91 7.51
N TYR A 135 -5.14 12.43 7.49
CA TYR A 135 -5.58 13.44 6.53
C TYR A 135 -6.35 14.57 7.20
N ARG A 136 -6.35 15.75 6.58
CA ARG A 136 -7.33 16.79 6.93
C ARG A 136 -8.72 16.32 6.57
N ARG A 137 -9.62 16.26 7.56
CA ARG A 137 -11.01 15.81 7.37
C ARG A 137 -11.73 16.58 6.27
N SER A 138 -11.53 17.90 6.18
CA SER A 138 -12.12 18.73 5.14
C SER A 138 -11.76 18.30 3.72
N LEU A 139 -10.55 17.76 3.50
CA LEU A 139 -10.11 17.24 2.21
C LEU A 139 -10.75 15.87 1.91
N LEU A 140 -10.91 15.01 2.91
CA LEU A 140 -11.62 13.73 2.75
C LEU A 140 -13.07 13.99 2.32
N LEU A 141 -13.77 14.87 3.04
CA LEU A 141 -15.15 15.27 2.71
C LEU A 141 -15.28 15.86 1.30
N ARG A 142 -14.34 16.75 0.91
CA ARG A 142 -14.32 17.36 -0.43
C ARG A 142 -14.17 16.33 -1.55
N HIS A 143 -13.46 15.24 -1.30
CA HIS A 143 -13.12 14.25 -2.32
C HIS A 143 -13.95 12.96 -2.23
N THR A 144 -14.95 12.90 -1.34
CA THR A 144 -15.77 11.70 -1.08
C THR A 144 -16.35 11.10 -2.36
N GLU A 145 -17.07 11.87 -3.16
CA GLU A 145 -17.69 11.41 -4.40
C GLU A 145 -16.67 10.85 -5.40
N ARG A 146 -15.56 11.55 -5.60
CA ARG A 146 -14.48 11.13 -6.50
C ARG A 146 -13.73 9.91 -6.02
N PHE A 147 -13.73 9.67 -4.71
CA PHE A 147 -13.14 8.50 -4.09
C PHE A 147 -14.02 7.27 -4.25
N LEU A 148 -15.31 7.39 -3.99
CA LEU A 148 -16.27 6.29 -4.07
C LEU A 148 -16.49 5.84 -5.52
N ASN A 149 -16.68 6.78 -6.44
CA ASN A 149 -17.02 6.54 -7.84
C ASN A 149 -15.81 6.38 -8.75
N GLU A 150 -14.67 5.91 -8.18
CA GLU A 150 -13.48 5.66 -8.99
C GLU A 150 -13.67 4.52 -9.97
N THR A 151 -13.44 4.78 -11.26
CA THR A 151 -13.38 3.77 -12.31
C THR A 151 -12.03 3.77 -13.00
N PHE A 152 -11.62 2.65 -13.57
CA PHE A 152 -10.46 2.55 -14.44
C PHE A 152 -10.81 1.70 -15.67
N MET A 153 -10.68 2.28 -16.87
CA MET A 153 -11.09 1.64 -18.14
C MET A 153 -12.54 1.12 -18.09
N GLY A 154 -13.46 1.91 -17.50
CA GLY A 154 -14.87 1.58 -17.38
C GLY A 154 -15.23 0.59 -16.27
N VAL A 155 -14.26 0.11 -15.47
CA VAL A 155 -14.49 -0.85 -14.38
C VAL A 155 -14.35 -0.15 -13.04
N PRO A 156 -15.32 -0.28 -12.10
CA PRO A 156 -15.22 0.28 -10.74
C PRO A 156 -13.99 -0.25 -9.99
N CYS A 157 -13.31 0.63 -9.26
CA CYS A 157 -12.12 0.27 -8.48
C CYS A 157 -12.49 -0.14 -7.06
N MET A 158 -12.28 -1.41 -6.70
CA MET A 158 -12.57 -1.94 -5.35
C MET A 158 -11.44 -1.70 -4.35
N SER A 159 -10.20 -1.73 -4.80
CA SER A 159 -8.99 -1.67 -3.97
C SER A 159 -8.08 -0.52 -4.37
N GLY A 160 -7.08 -0.20 -3.54
CA GLY A 160 -6.17 0.92 -3.76
C GLY A 160 -6.72 2.23 -3.22
N ASP A 161 -7.54 2.14 -2.18
CA ASP A 161 -8.12 3.25 -1.42
C ASP A 161 -7.05 4.24 -0.95
N ASP A 162 -5.98 3.74 -0.37
CA ASP A 162 -4.83 4.49 0.13
C ASP A 162 -4.15 5.32 -0.97
N LYS A 163 -3.86 4.68 -2.08
CA LYS A 163 -3.22 5.35 -3.22
C LYS A 163 -4.16 6.34 -3.90
N ARG A 164 -5.46 6.01 -3.97
CA ARG A 164 -6.48 6.91 -4.53
C ARG A 164 -6.62 8.19 -3.69
N LEU A 165 -6.76 8.06 -2.37
CA LEU A 165 -6.84 9.21 -1.47
C LEU A 165 -5.58 10.08 -1.59
N THR A 166 -4.40 9.47 -1.53
CA THR A 166 -3.12 10.19 -1.70
C THR A 166 -3.10 10.99 -3.01
N THR A 167 -3.53 10.38 -4.12
CA THR A 167 -3.58 11.04 -5.43
C THR A 167 -4.55 12.22 -5.43
N LEU A 168 -5.74 12.09 -4.83
CA LEU A 168 -6.72 13.17 -4.75
C LEU A 168 -6.22 14.36 -3.95
N ILE A 169 -5.49 14.12 -2.85
CA ILE A 169 -4.84 15.16 -2.04
C ILE A 169 -3.79 15.93 -2.84
N LEU A 170 -2.91 15.19 -3.56
CA LEU A 170 -1.87 15.80 -4.42
C LEU A 170 -2.47 16.59 -5.58
N GLU A 171 -3.48 16.06 -6.25
CA GLU A 171 -4.21 16.71 -7.32
C GLU A 171 -4.88 18.02 -6.84
N GLY A 172 -5.39 18.01 -5.60
CA GLY A 172 -5.92 19.19 -4.92
C GLY A 172 -4.88 20.25 -4.57
N GLY A 173 -3.59 20.02 -4.83
CA GLY A 173 -2.49 20.96 -4.61
C GLY A 173 -1.90 20.91 -3.21
N HIS A 174 -2.29 19.95 -2.40
CA HIS A 174 -1.70 19.72 -1.07
C HIS A 174 -0.48 18.80 -1.15
N ARG A 175 0.35 18.86 -0.10
CA ARG A 175 1.51 17.98 0.08
C ARG A 175 1.13 16.70 0.83
N THR A 176 1.84 15.63 0.51
CA THR A 176 1.80 14.37 1.27
C THR A 176 3.21 14.05 1.74
N VAL A 177 3.37 13.74 3.01
CA VAL A 177 4.69 13.56 3.63
C VAL A 177 4.74 12.27 4.45
N LEU A 178 5.95 11.74 4.65
CA LEU A 178 6.21 10.65 5.57
C LEU A 178 6.72 11.21 6.89
N GLN A 179 6.05 10.89 8.01
CA GLN A 179 6.57 11.12 9.34
C GLN A 179 7.35 9.88 9.81
N ARG A 180 8.67 9.95 9.71
CA ARG A 180 9.57 8.80 9.97
C ARG A 180 9.60 8.37 11.43
N SER A 181 9.38 9.30 12.36
CA SER A 181 9.33 9.02 13.81
C SER A 181 8.04 8.31 14.22
N ALA A 182 6.93 8.51 13.50
CA ALA A 182 5.69 7.78 13.75
C ALA A 182 5.81 6.33 13.24
N ARG A 183 5.91 5.37 14.16
CA ARG A 183 6.18 3.96 13.85
C ARG A 183 4.96 3.10 14.10
N VAL A 184 4.67 2.24 13.13
CA VAL A 184 3.59 1.28 13.23
C VAL A 184 4.04 -0.10 12.75
N TRP A 185 3.38 -1.14 13.23
CA TRP A 185 3.63 -2.52 12.83
C TRP A 185 2.33 -3.16 12.38
N SER A 186 2.40 -4.13 11.49
CA SER A 186 1.25 -4.93 11.09
C SER A 186 1.65 -6.34 10.72
N THR A 187 0.66 -7.20 10.61
CA THR A 187 0.85 -8.57 10.13
C THR A 187 1.05 -8.61 8.62
N PHE A 188 1.76 -9.62 8.16
CA PHE A 188 2.03 -9.86 6.75
C PHE A 188 1.89 -11.34 6.41
N PRO A 189 1.77 -11.69 5.12
CA PRO A 189 1.66 -13.09 4.70
C PRO A 189 2.83 -13.94 5.19
N ARG A 190 2.49 -15.11 5.74
CA ARG A 190 3.43 -16.10 6.26
C ARG A 190 3.81 -17.17 5.23
N ASP A 191 3.11 -17.20 4.09
CA ASP A 191 3.31 -18.14 3.00
C ASP A 191 3.48 -17.44 1.65
N GLY A 192 4.13 -18.14 0.69
CA GLY A 192 4.44 -17.59 -0.62
C GLY A 192 3.21 -17.32 -1.47
N ARG A 193 2.19 -18.18 -1.41
CA ARG A 193 0.97 -18.03 -2.22
C ARG A 193 0.24 -16.72 -1.88
N THR A 194 0.04 -16.46 -0.60
CA THR A 194 -0.60 -15.23 -0.10
C THR A 194 0.29 -14.01 -0.37
N PHE A 195 1.62 -14.15 -0.19
CA PHE A 195 2.58 -13.11 -0.53
C PHE A 195 2.45 -12.66 -2.00
N PHE A 196 2.53 -13.58 -2.95
CA PHE A 196 2.46 -13.25 -4.38
C PHE A 196 1.07 -12.70 -4.78
N ARG A 197 -0.02 -13.24 -4.23
CA ARG A 197 -1.37 -12.70 -4.43
C ARG A 197 -1.50 -11.26 -3.95
N GLN A 198 -0.98 -10.95 -2.77
CA GLN A 198 -0.97 -9.60 -2.21
C GLN A 198 -0.14 -8.65 -3.10
N ARG A 199 1.07 -9.08 -3.52
CA ARG A 199 1.95 -8.28 -4.39
C ARG A 199 1.32 -8.03 -5.76
N LEU A 200 0.66 -9.00 -6.35
CA LEU A 200 -0.05 -8.84 -7.62
C LEU A 200 -1.18 -7.83 -7.51
N ARG A 201 -1.99 -7.90 -6.44
CA ARG A 201 -3.06 -6.94 -6.18
C ARG A 201 -2.52 -5.51 -5.99
N TRP A 202 -1.48 -5.34 -5.18
CA TRP A 202 -0.85 -4.03 -4.96
C TRP A 202 -0.22 -3.47 -6.24
N SER A 203 0.41 -4.31 -7.05
CA SER A 203 0.98 -3.89 -8.34
C SER A 203 -0.10 -3.43 -9.32
N ARG A 204 -1.26 -4.10 -9.38
CA ARG A 204 -2.41 -3.64 -10.19
C ARG A 204 -2.90 -2.27 -9.73
N ASN A 205 -3.03 -2.06 -8.42
CA ASN A 205 -3.43 -0.76 -7.85
C ASN A 205 -2.41 0.34 -8.19
N THR A 206 -1.12 0.01 -8.10
CA THR A 206 -0.03 0.92 -8.45
C THR A 206 -0.11 1.31 -9.92
N TRP A 207 -0.19 0.35 -10.84
CA TRP A 207 -0.29 0.64 -12.27
C TRP A 207 -1.49 1.53 -12.61
N ARG A 208 -2.68 1.21 -12.09
CA ARG A 208 -3.89 2.03 -12.34
C ARG A 208 -3.71 3.49 -11.90
N SER A 209 -3.21 3.68 -10.70
CA SER A 209 -3.03 5.02 -10.14
C SER A 209 -1.90 5.78 -10.85
N ASP A 210 -0.75 5.14 -11.10
CA ASP A 210 0.41 5.79 -11.68
C ASP A 210 0.16 6.15 -13.16
N LEU A 211 -0.45 5.27 -13.96
CA LEU A 211 -0.81 5.58 -15.34
C LEU A 211 -1.79 6.75 -15.43
N ARG A 212 -2.80 6.79 -14.54
CA ARG A 212 -3.72 7.93 -14.48
C ARG A 212 -3.02 9.23 -14.10
N ALA A 213 -2.13 9.18 -13.11
CA ALA A 213 -1.38 10.35 -12.66
C ALA A 213 -0.40 10.85 -13.74
N LEU A 214 0.34 9.94 -14.38
CA LEU A 214 1.28 10.25 -15.47
C LEU A 214 0.58 10.88 -16.69
N GLY A 215 -0.64 10.45 -17.00
CA GLY A 215 -1.47 11.07 -18.04
C GLY A 215 -2.07 12.43 -17.66
N SER A 216 -1.86 12.91 -16.44
CA SER A 216 -2.50 14.12 -15.91
C SER A 216 -1.54 15.31 -15.87
N ARG A 217 -1.99 16.49 -16.33
CA ARG A 217 -1.17 17.71 -16.34
C ARG A 217 -0.74 18.18 -14.94
N TRP A 218 -1.55 17.94 -13.90
CA TRP A 218 -1.25 18.38 -12.54
C TRP A 218 0.04 17.79 -12.00
N LEU A 219 0.32 16.50 -12.30
CA LEU A 219 1.52 15.82 -11.83
C LEU A 219 2.79 16.49 -12.40
N TRP A 220 2.82 16.72 -13.71
CA TRP A 220 3.96 17.32 -14.40
C TRP A 220 4.19 18.78 -14.06
N ARG A 221 3.12 19.53 -13.74
CA ARG A 221 3.23 20.94 -13.37
C ARG A 221 3.66 21.15 -11.92
N ARG A 222 3.17 20.33 -10.99
CA ARG A 222 3.33 20.55 -9.54
C ARG A 222 4.31 19.60 -8.87
N HIS A 223 4.48 18.37 -9.39
CA HIS A 223 5.22 17.29 -8.75
C HIS A 223 6.14 16.55 -9.73
N ARG A 224 7.02 17.29 -10.42
CA ARG A 224 7.91 16.72 -11.46
C ARG A 224 8.77 15.56 -10.93
N PHE A 225 9.35 15.72 -9.75
CA PHE A 225 10.16 14.66 -9.14
C PHE A 225 9.33 13.38 -8.95
N LEU A 226 8.08 13.50 -8.49
CA LEU A 226 7.19 12.37 -8.34
C LEU A 226 6.85 11.72 -9.69
N ALA A 227 6.66 12.53 -10.76
CA ALA A 227 6.43 12.03 -12.10
C ALA A 227 7.61 11.18 -12.59
N PHE A 228 8.85 11.69 -12.44
CA PHE A 228 10.05 10.94 -12.79
C PHE A 228 10.22 9.67 -11.93
N SER A 229 9.96 9.74 -10.63
CA SER A 229 9.99 8.57 -9.74
C SER A 229 8.98 7.49 -10.16
N MET A 230 7.79 7.88 -10.62
CA MET A 230 6.78 6.95 -11.16
C MET A 230 7.23 6.32 -12.49
N LEU A 231 7.84 7.12 -13.39
CA LEU A 231 8.39 6.62 -14.65
C LEU A 231 9.54 5.64 -14.41
N ASP A 232 10.50 5.98 -13.54
CA ASP A 232 11.61 5.11 -13.17
C ASP A 232 11.09 3.78 -12.61
N LYS A 233 10.11 3.83 -11.72
CA LYS A 233 9.47 2.64 -11.15
C LYS A 233 8.75 1.80 -12.21
N ALA A 234 8.13 2.41 -13.18
CA ALA A 234 7.51 1.73 -14.32
C ALA A 234 8.57 1.07 -15.20
N ALA A 235 9.59 1.82 -15.62
CA ALA A 235 10.70 1.34 -16.45
C ALA A 235 11.48 0.22 -15.75
N SER A 236 11.76 0.35 -14.45
CA SER A 236 12.48 -0.66 -13.66
C SER A 236 11.79 -2.02 -13.66
N SER A 237 10.48 -2.08 -13.90
CA SER A 237 9.74 -3.34 -14.00
C SER A 237 10.15 -4.16 -15.23
N PHE A 238 10.68 -3.52 -16.26
CA PHE A 238 11.17 -4.16 -17.48
C PHE A 238 12.69 -4.30 -17.47
N THR A 239 13.41 -3.24 -17.12
CA THR A 239 14.88 -3.22 -17.14
C THR A 239 15.50 -4.22 -16.15
N LEU A 240 14.82 -4.50 -15.03
CA LEU A 240 15.25 -5.52 -14.08
C LEU A 240 15.33 -6.93 -14.68
N LEU A 241 14.59 -7.25 -15.74
CA LEU A 241 14.64 -8.55 -16.41
C LEU A 241 15.81 -8.68 -17.39
N VAL A 242 16.41 -7.57 -17.81
CA VAL A 242 17.60 -7.58 -18.68
C VAL A 242 18.80 -8.22 -17.95
N ALA A 243 18.98 -7.91 -16.67
CA ALA A 243 20.11 -8.37 -15.91
C ALA A 243 20.18 -9.92 -15.74
N PRO A 244 19.11 -10.64 -15.36
CA PRO A 244 19.13 -12.10 -15.32
C PRO A 244 19.23 -12.72 -16.71
N ALA A 245 18.69 -12.11 -17.76
CA ALA A 245 18.86 -12.58 -19.14
C ALA A 245 20.34 -12.49 -19.56
N TYR A 246 21.00 -11.35 -19.26
CA TYR A 246 22.42 -11.17 -19.53
C TYR A 246 23.28 -12.15 -18.71
N MET A 247 22.93 -12.40 -17.45
CA MET A 247 23.57 -13.42 -16.61
C MET A 247 23.46 -14.81 -17.25
N ALA A 248 22.28 -15.20 -17.73
CA ALA A 248 22.08 -16.49 -18.37
C ALA A 248 22.91 -16.63 -19.67
N MET A 249 23.01 -15.56 -20.46
CA MET A 249 23.88 -15.52 -21.65
C MET A 249 25.36 -15.65 -21.28
N ALA A 250 25.82 -14.96 -20.22
CA ALA A 250 27.19 -15.04 -19.77
C ALA A 250 27.57 -16.45 -19.26
N VAL A 251 26.64 -17.12 -18.57
CA VAL A 251 26.79 -18.53 -18.15
C VAL A 251 26.87 -19.45 -19.35
N ALA A 252 25.97 -19.33 -20.33
CA ALA A 252 25.96 -20.14 -21.55
C ALA A 252 27.25 -19.96 -22.37
N ALA A 253 27.76 -18.73 -22.44
CA ALA A 253 29.02 -18.40 -23.12
C ALA A 253 30.26 -18.70 -22.27
N ARG A 254 30.11 -19.23 -21.05
CA ARG A 254 31.19 -19.52 -20.10
C ARG A 254 32.04 -18.30 -19.72
N HIS A 255 31.48 -17.09 -19.78
CA HIS A 255 32.17 -15.86 -19.36
C HIS A 255 32.09 -15.68 -17.84
N TRP A 256 32.81 -16.55 -17.10
CA TRP A 256 32.74 -16.65 -15.64
C TRP A 256 33.08 -15.35 -14.91
N HIS A 257 34.03 -14.56 -15.42
CA HIS A 257 34.36 -13.25 -14.87
C HIS A 257 33.21 -12.28 -14.92
N VAL A 258 32.39 -12.31 -16.00
CA VAL A 258 31.18 -11.48 -16.11
C VAL A 258 30.12 -11.95 -15.11
N VAL A 259 29.95 -13.27 -14.94
CA VAL A 259 29.03 -13.85 -13.94
C VAL A 259 29.42 -13.40 -12.53
N GLN A 260 30.71 -13.46 -12.19
CA GLN A 260 31.20 -13.02 -10.88
C GLN A 260 30.98 -11.51 -10.65
N LEU A 261 31.29 -10.67 -11.63
CA LEU A 261 31.07 -9.23 -11.55
C LEU A 261 29.61 -8.86 -11.38
N LEU A 262 28.70 -9.50 -12.12
CA LEU A 262 27.27 -9.28 -11.99
C LEU A 262 26.73 -9.73 -10.63
N ALA A 263 27.16 -10.91 -10.14
CA ALA A 263 26.78 -11.41 -8.84
C ALA A 263 27.25 -10.48 -7.72
N LEU A 264 28.51 -10.05 -7.77
CA LEU A 264 29.08 -9.08 -6.83
C LEU A 264 28.33 -7.74 -6.88
N TRP A 265 28.05 -7.22 -8.07
CA TRP A 265 27.29 -5.98 -8.26
C TRP A 265 25.88 -6.08 -7.64
N TRP A 266 25.19 -7.19 -7.87
CA TRP A 266 23.87 -7.39 -7.27
C TRP A 266 23.95 -7.46 -5.75
N LEU A 267 24.92 -8.19 -5.21
CA LEU A 267 25.11 -8.29 -3.78
C LEU A 267 25.39 -6.91 -3.17
N VAL A 268 26.38 -6.19 -3.68
CA VAL A 268 26.78 -4.87 -3.16
C VAL A 268 25.64 -3.86 -3.30
N SER A 269 25.05 -3.75 -4.49
CA SER A 269 24.00 -2.74 -4.75
C SER A 269 22.73 -2.99 -3.93
N ARG A 270 22.35 -4.26 -3.69
CA ARG A 270 21.18 -4.57 -2.87
C ARG A 270 21.49 -4.42 -1.38
N SER A 271 22.67 -4.81 -0.93
CA SER A 271 23.10 -4.60 0.46
C SER A 271 23.15 -3.11 0.81
N ALA A 272 23.70 -2.27 -0.07
CA ALA A 272 23.72 -0.82 0.12
C ALA A 272 22.31 -0.22 0.29
N LYS A 273 21.35 -0.67 -0.54
CA LYS A 273 19.95 -0.24 -0.43
C LYS A 273 19.23 -0.77 0.81
N LEU A 274 19.70 -1.87 1.38
CA LEU A 274 19.15 -2.50 2.58
C LEU A 274 19.94 -2.15 3.84
N LEU A 275 20.90 -1.23 3.77
CA LEU A 275 21.76 -0.87 4.90
C LEU A 275 20.97 -0.63 6.21
N PRO A 276 19.88 0.13 6.24
CA PRO A 276 19.12 0.35 7.47
C PRO A 276 18.40 -0.91 8.01
N HIS A 277 18.16 -1.90 7.16
CA HIS A 277 17.67 -3.20 7.59
C HIS A 277 18.83 -4.04 8.17
N LEU A 278 19.98 -4.03 7.50
CA LEU A 278 21.16 -4.79 7.89
C LEU A 278 21.79 -4.26 9.19
N GLU A 279 21.69 -2.96 9.48
CA GLU A 279 22.06 -2.38 10.79
C GLU A 279 21.27 -3.03 11.93
N ARG A 280 20.00 -3.34 11.72
CA ARG A 280 19.15 -4.00 12.73
C ARG A 280 19.31 -5.52 12.75
N ARG A 281 19.67 -6.12 11.63
CA ARG A 281 19.74 -7.58 11.42
C ARG A 281 20.93 -7.95 10.53
N PRO A 282 22.16 -7.85 11.02
CA PRO A 282 23.36 -8.05 10.19
C PRO A 282 23.48 -9.47 9.61
N SER A 283 22.96 -10.49 10.29
CA SER A 283 22.96 -11.87 9.77
C SER A 283 22.15 -12.03 8.48
N HIS A 284 21.22 -11.11 8.19
CA HIS A 284 20.45 -11.12 6.96
C HIS A 284 21.29 -10.83 5.71
N LEU A 285 22.50 -10.30 5.85
CA LEU A 285 23.42 -10.13 4.72
C LEU A 285 23.67 -11.47 4.01
N VAL A 286 23.87 -12.53 4.77
CA VAL A 286 24.14 -13.86 4.22
C VAL A 286 22.87 -14.67 4.00
N THR A 287 21.91 -14.59 4.92
CA THR A 287 20.71 -15.45 4.88
C THR A 287 19.59 -14.93 3.98
N MET A 288 19.35 -13.62 3.95
CA MET A 288 18.18 -13.05 3.31
C MET A 288 18.47 -12.19 2.08
N VAL A 289 19.65 -11.53 2.00
CA VAL A 289 19.98 -10.69 0.82
C VAL A 289 20.02 -11.50 -0.46
N PRO A 290 20.60 -12.73 -0.53
CA PRO A 290 20.53 -13.55 -1.74
C PRO A 290 19.08 -13.85 -2.17
N ILE A 291 18.21 -14.17 -1.20
CA ILE A 291 16.79 -14.42 -1.47
C ILE A 291 16.12 -13.13 -1.98
N PHE A 292 16.41 -11.97 -1.36
CA PHE A 292 15.87 -10.67 -1.78
C PHE A 292 16.29 -10.30 -3.22
N ILE A 293 17.52 -10.65 -3.64
CA ILE A 293 17.99 -10.45 -5.02
C ILE A 293 17.12 -11.24 -5.99
N VAL A 294 16.95 -12.54 -5.77
CA VAL A 294 16.11 -13.42 -6.61
C VAL A 294 14.66 -12.90 -6.63
N MET A 295 14.14 -12.56 -5.46
CA MET A 295 12.76 -12.04 -5.33
C MET A 295 12.58 -10.68 -6.00
N SER A 296 13.62 -9.86 -6.14
CA SER A 296 13.53 -8.60 -6.90
C SER A 296 13.21 -8.85 -8.37
N PHE A 297 13.78 -9.89 -8.98
CA PHE A 297 13.45 -10.30 -10.36
C PHE A 297 12.05 -10.92 -10.46
N ALA A 298 11.69 -11.78 -9.50
CA ALA A 298 10.33 -12.33 -9.44
C ALA A 298 9.27 -11.22 -9.33
N MET A 299 9.56 -10.16 -8.56
CA MET A 299 8.68 -9.01 -8.44
C MET A 299 8.55 -8.20 -9.75
N ALA A 300 9.59 -8.16 -10.60
CA ALA A 300 9.49 -7.56 -11.93
C ALA A 300 8.47 -8.33 -12.79
N VAL A 301 8.52 -9.67 -12.78
CA VAL A 301 7.54 -10.52 -13.49
C VAL A 301 6.12 -10.26 -12.93
N VAL A 302 5.96 -10.21 -11.60
CA VAL A 302 4.65 -9.92 -10.98
C VAL A 302 4.11 -8.55 -11.41
N LYS A 303 4.97 -7.53 -11.51
CA LYS A 303 4.56 -6.19 -11.97
C LYS A 303 4.10 -6.20 -13.43
N ILE A 304 4.79 -6.91 -14.30
CA ILE A 304 4.39 -7.07 -15.71
C ILE A 304 3.07 -7.84 -15.81
N ALA A 305 2.92 -8.96 -15.10
CA ALA A 305 1.66 -9.70 -15.03
C ALA A 305 0.50 -8.83 -14.49
N ALA A 306 0.80 -7.95 -13.53
CA ALA A 306 -0.17 -6.99 -13.02
C ALA A 306 -0.60 -5.96 -14.07
N LEU A 307 0.32 -5.48 -14.92
CA LEU A 307 0.02 -4.58 -16.03
C LEU A 307 -0.87 -5.26 -17.06
N LEU A 308 -0.53 -6.48 -17.48
CA LEU A 308 -1.32 -7.27 -18.43
C LEU A 308 -2.73 -7.63 -17.92
N THR A 309 -2.89 -7.69 -16.61
CA THR A 309 -4.17 -8.03 -15.95
C THR A 309 -4.78 -6.85 -15.19
N ILE A 310 -4.46 -5.62 -15.56
CA ILE A 310 -4.79 -4.39 -14.84
C ILE A 310 -6.30 -4.17 -14.65
N ARG A 311 -7.13 -4.66 -15.57
CA ARG A 311 -8.60 -4.56 -15.50
C ARG A 311 -9.24 -5.48 -14.46
N LYS A 312 -8.52 -6.54 -14.01
CA LYS A 312 -9.08 -7.50 -13.04
C LYS A 312 -9.22 -6.83 -11.67
N GLN A 313 -10.46 -6.74 -11.19
CA GLN A 313 -10.86 -6.16 -9.91
C GLN A 313 -11.39 -7.29 -9.01
N ARG A 314 -10.56 -7.79 -8.11
CA ARG A 314 -10.95 -8.82 -7.14
C ARG A 314 -10.24 -8.56 -5.82
N TRP A 315 -10.98 -8.65 -4.72
CA TRP A 315 -10.38 -8.61 -3.40
C TRP A 315 -9.99 -10.03 -3.00
N LEU A 316 -8.69 -10.32 -3.02
CA LEU A 316 -8.19 -11.68 -2.85
C LEU A 316 -8.21 -12.18 -1.40
N THR A 317 -8.53 -11.34 -0.44
CA THR A 317 -8.55 -11.64 1.01
C THR A 317 -9.92 -11.47 1.66
N ARG A 318 -10.95 -11.09 0.91
CA ARG A 318 -12.35 -10.95 1.36
C ARG A 318 -13.27 -11.42 0.25
N ASP A 319 -14.41 -12.04 0.63
CA ASP A 319 -15.40 -12.57 -0.30
C ASP A 319 -16.29 -11.45 -0.88
N VAL A 320 -15.65 -10.50 -1.56
CA VAL A 320 -16.32 -9.42 -2.29
C VAL A 320 -15.70 -9.23 -3.67
N GLU A 321 -16.54 -9.03 -4.67
CA GLU A 321 -16.12 -8.74 -6.05
C GLU A 321 -17.08 -7.75 -6.72
N VAL A 322 -16.72 -7.25 -7.90
CA VAL A 322 -17.60 -6.38 -8.69
C VAL A 322 -18.56 -7.24 -9.48
N SER A 323 -19.86 -7.05 -9.28
CA SER A 323 -20.89 -7.69 -10.10
C SER A 323 -20.73 -7.29 -11.57
N ALA A 324 -20.69 -8.28 -12.46
CA ALA A 324 -20.57 -8.05 -13.90
C ALA A 324 -21.80 -7.31 -14.46
N THR A 325 -22.97 -7.50 -13.85
CA THR A 325 -24.26 -6.94 -14.29
C THR A 325 -24.49 -5.54 -13.74
N SER A 326 -24.40 -5.35 -12.41
CA SER A 326 -24.70 -4.07 -11.75
C SER A 326 -23.49 -3.13 -11.66
N LYS A 327 -22.27 -3.63 -11.89
CA LYS A 327 -20.99 -2.94 -11.67
C LYS A 327 -20.81 -2.43 -10.24
N GLN A 328 -21.54 -3.01 -9.29
CA GLN A 328 -21.46 -2.68 -7.86
C GLN A 328 -20.59 -3.71 -7.12
N VAL A 329 -20.08 -3.30 -5.97
CA VAL A 329 -19.37 -4.20 -5.05
C VAL A 329 -20.42 -5.01 -4.30
N VAL A 330 -20.34 -6.34 -4.41
CA VAL A 330 -21.27 -7.29 -3.76
C VAL A 330 -20.49 -8.41 -3.09
N ARG A 331 -21.12 -9.11 -2.14
CA ARG A 331 -20.53 -10.32 -1.56
C ARG A 331 -20.51 -11.43 -2.59
N THR A 332 -19.46 -12.25 -2.59
CA THR A 332 -19.32 -13.37 -3.54
C THR A 332 -20.47 -14.36 -3.40
N ALA A 333 -20.97 -14.59 -2.18
CA ALA A 333 -22.13 -15.44 -1.93
C ALA A 333 -23.43 -14.91 -2.62
N GLU A 334 -23.62 -13.60 -2.66
CA GLU A 334 -24.79 -12.98 -3.33
C GLU A 334 -24.73 -13.16 -4.85
N LEU A 335 -23.52 -13.14 -5.43
CA LEU A 335 -23.33 -13.42 -6.86
C LEU A 335 -23.59 -14.88 -7.20
N ALA A 336 -23.18 -15.81 -6.34
CA ALA A 336 -23.44 -17.24 -6.52
C ALA A 336 -24.95 -17.52 -6.48
N ALA A 337 -25.65 -17.01 -5.49
CA ALA A 337 -27.12 -17.14 -5.37
C ALA A 337 -27.87 -16.52 -6.58
N ALA A 338 -27.43 -15.34 -7.04
CA ALA A 338 -28.00 -14.70 -8.24
C ALA A 338 -27.71 -15.47 -9.54
N SER A 339 -26.60 -16.20 -9.60
CA SER A 339 -26.26 -17.07 -10.74
C SER A 339 -27.11 -18.34 -10.75
N GLU A 340 -27.34 -18.94 -9.60
CA GLU A 340 -28.19 -20.12 -9.44
C GLU A 340 -29.65 -19.81 -9.75
N ALA A 341 -30.16 -18.65 -9.27
CA ALA A 341 -31.52 -18.22 -9.56
C ALA A 341 -31.77 -17.84 -11.04
N ARG A 342 -30.72 -17.65 -11.85
CA ARG A 342 -30.83 -17.41 -13.30
C ARG A 342 -30.71 -18.70 -14.13
N ALA A 343 -30.19 -19.78 -13.53
CA ALA A 343 -30.01 -21.07 -14.16
C ALA A 343 -31.21 -22.02 -13.90
N SER A 344 -32.06 -21.67 -12.92
CA SER A 344 -33.37 -22.28 -12.65
C SER A 344 -34.49 -21.57 -13.44
#